data_23931c7ba83e2d56f4eff8781a1b36f9
#
_entry.id   23931c7ba83e2d56f4eff8781a1b36f9
#
_cell.length_a   1.000
_cell.length_b   1.000
_cell.length_c   1.000
_cell.angle_alpha   90.00
_cell.angle_beta   90.00
_cell.angle_gamma   90.00
#
_symmetry.space_group_name_H-M   'P 1'
#
loop_
_entity.id
_entity.type
_entity.pdbx_description
1 polymer ?
#
loop_
_entity_poly.entity_id
_entity_poly.type
_entity_poly.pdbx_seq_one_letter_code
_entity_poly.pdbx_strand_id
1 'polypeptide(L)'
;MGLSFSSLFSRFFGKKQMRILMGFNVETVEYKNICFTVWDVGGQDKIRRLWWHYYPNTQGLIFVVDSNDRERIEEAAKELQKMLAEDELKDAVLLVFANKQDLPNAMAINEMTDKLGLRTVRNRSWYVQATCATQGTGLYEGLDWLSNELSKR
;
A
#
# COMPACT_ATOMS: atom_id res chain seq x y z
N MET A 1 13.84 2.00 17.61
CA MET A 1 12.63 1.36 18.17
C MET A 1 11.55 1.38 17.09
N GLY A 2 11.28 0.23 16.47
CA GLY A 2 10.21 0.11 15.52
C GLY A 2 8.88 0.19 16.26
N LEU A 3 8.07 1.20 15.94
CA LEU A 3 6.66 1.17 16.29
C LEU A 3 6.08 -0.07 15.60
N SER A 4 5.63 -1.04 16.38
CA SER A 4 4.98 -2.22 15.84
C SER A 4 3.78 -1.76 15.00
N PHE A 5 3.78 -2.07 13.71
CA PHE A 5 2.64 -1.80 12.83
C PHE A 5 1.32 -2.31 13.43
N SER A 6 1.36 -3.40 14.19
CA SER A 6 0.20 -3.95 14.89
C SER A 6 -0.43 -2.99 15.89
N SER A 7 0.37 -2.16 16.57
CA SER A 7 -0.16 -1.18 17.54
C SER A 7 -0.84 0.01 16.86
N LEU A 8 -0.35 0.40 15.69
CA LEU A 8 -0.95 1.45 14.87
C LEU A 8 -2.33 1.03 14.35
N PHE A 9 -2.41 -0.16 13.80
CA PHE A 9 -3.63 -0.67 13.18
C PHE A 9 -4.76 -0.93 14.18
N SER A 10 -4.47 -1.38 15.38
CA SER A 10 -5.50 -1.60 16.41
C SER A 10 -6.26 -0.33 16.80
N ARG A 11 -5.64 0.83 16.60
CA ARG A 11 -6.27 2.13 16.90
C ARG A 11 -7.27 2.57 15.84
N PHE A 12 -7.05 2.19 14.58
CA PHE A 12 -7.81 2.71 13.44
C PHE A 12 -8.98 1.82 13.01
N PHE A 13 -8.88 0.51 13.12
CA PHE A 13 -9.83 -0.40 12.49
C PHE A 13 -10.87 -1.05 13.41
N GLY A 14 -10.86 -0.80 14.71
CA GLY A 14 -11.89 -1.30 15.62
C GLY A 14 -12.19 -2.80 15.47
N LYS A 15 -13.47 -3.20 15.60
CA LYS A 15 -13.91 -4.60 15.59
C LYS A 15 -14.30 -5.17 14.21
N LYS A 16 -14.13 -4.43 13.10
CA LYS A 16 -14.49 -4.94 11.76
C LYS A 16 -13.37 -5.80 11.18
N GLN A 17 -13.75 -6.95 10.64
CA GLN A 17 -12.83 -7.80 9.87
C GLN A 17 -12.54 -7.13 8.53
N MET A 18 -11.31 -6.68 8.33
CA MET A 18 -10.86 -6.10 7.08
C MET A 18 -9.57 -6.76 6.65
N ARG A 19 -9.48 -7.10 5.38
CA ARG A 19 -8.28 -7.66 4.78
C ARG A 19 -7.56 -6.59 3.97
N ILE A 20 -6.37 -6.24 4.40
CA ILE A 20 -5.52 -5.22 3.76
C ILE A 20 -4.25 -5.87 3.27
N LEU A 21 -3.93 -5.61 2.02
CA LEU A 21 -2.69 -6.06 1.39
C LEU A 21 -1.67 -4.92 1.42
N MET A 22 -0.48 -5.17 1.96
CA MET A 22 0.57 -4.15 2.10
C MET A 22 1.93 -4.71 1.69
N GLY A 23 2.70 -3.95 0.93
CA GLY A 23 3.96 -4.38 0.36
C GLY A 23 5.22 -4.05 1.18
N PHE A 24 5.77 -5.03 1.85
CA PHE A 24 7.15 -5.19 2.39
C PHE A 24 7.31 -6.64 2.80
N ASN A 25 8.39 -7.34 2.55
CA ASN A 25 8.64 -8.72 2.96
C ASN A 25 7.41 -9.56 3.34
N VAL A 26 7.33 -10.81 2.94
CA VAL A 26 6.16 -11.66 3.20
C VAL A 26 6.03 -11.96 4.69
N GLU A 27 5.27 -11.16 5.40
CA GLU A 27 4.76 -11.48 6.72
C GLU A 27 3.24 -11.37 6.72
N THR A 28 2.58 -12.45 7.11
CA THR A 28 1.15 -12.41 7.39
C THR A 28 0.98 -12.02 8.85
N VAL A 29 0.50 -10.83 9.10
CA VAL A 29 0.19 -10.37 10.45
C VAL A 29 -1.31 -10.37 10.64
N GLU A 30 -1.83 -11.29 11.43
CA GLU A 30 -3.21 -11.26 11.89
C GLU A 30 -3.29 -10.48 13.20
N TYR A 31 -4.04 -9.39 13.20
CA TYR A 31 -4.32 -8.67 14.42
C TYR A 31 -5.81 -8.30 14.49
N LYS A 32 -6.49 -8.81 15.53
CA LYS A 32 -7.91 -8.51 15.84
C LYS A 32 -8.83 -8.49 14.61
N ASN A 33 -8.77 -9.51 13.75
CA ASN A 33 -9.59 -9.68 12.55
C ASN A 33 -9.15 -8.87 11.32
N ILE A 34 -7.92 -8.37 11.28
CA ILE A 34 -7.32 -7.77 10.09
C ILE A 34 -6.15 -8.64 9.65
N CYS A 35 -6.23 -9.17 8.46
CA CYS A 35 -5.16 -9.94 7.85
C CYS A 35 -4.34 -9.00 6.94
N PHE A 36 -3.07 -8.84 7.26
CA PHE A 36 -2.12 -8.09 6.45
C PHE A 36 -1.28 -9.04 5.63
N THR A 37 -1.22 -8.80 4.35
CA THR A 37 -0.21 -9.41 3.50
C THR A 37 0.74 -8.34 3.03
N VAL A 38 1.99 -8.50 3.36
CA VAL A 38 3.05 -7.50 3.16
C VAL A 38 3.87 -7.87 1.94
N TRP A 39 4.09 -6.92 1.03
CA TRP A 39 4.71 -7.12 -0.27
C TRP A 39 5.93 -6.21 -0.44
N ASP A 40 7.07 -6.74 -0.84
CA ASP A 40 8.23 -5.96 -1.24
C ASP A 40 8.29 -5.86 -2.79
N VAL A 41 8.07 -4.66 -3.32
CA VAL A 41 8.16 -4.40 -4.78
C VAL A 41 9.61 -4.39 -5.26
N GLY A 42 10.58 -4.22 -4.37
CA GLY A 42 12.01 -4.39 -4.67
C GLY A 42 12.48 -5.85 -4.63
N GLY A 43 11.59 -6.76 -4.28
CA GLY A 43 11.92 -8.14 -3.98
C GLY A 43 11.78 -9.07 -5.16
N GLN A 44 12.49 -10.14 -5.05
CA GLN A 44 12.71 -11.24 -5.97
C GLN A 44 11.45 -11.70 -6.73
N ASP A 45 11.57 -11.94 -8.03
CA ASP A 45 10.53 -12.53 -8.90
C ASP A 45 9.85 -13.80 -8.35
N LYS A 46 10.53 -14.51 -7.47
CA LYS A 46 10.00 -15.71 -6.80
C LYS A 46 8.84 -15.42 -5.86
N ILE A 47 8.83 -14.26 -5.21
CA ILE A 47 7.79 -13.87 -4.25
C ILE A 47 6.56 -13.36 -4.99
N ARG A 48 6.72 -12.66 -6.09
CA ARG A 48 5.62 -12.13 -6.93
C ARG A 48 4.67 -13.23 -7.40
N ARG A 49 5.16 -14.44 -7.64
CA ARG A 49 4.35 -15.59 -8.08
C ARG A 49 3.36 -16.10 -7.02
N LEU A 50 3.50 -15.67 -5.76
CA LEU A 50 2.62 -16.10 -4.68
C LEU A 50 1.52 -15.07 -4.36
N TRP A 51 1.55 -13.91 -5.00
CA TRP A 51 0.68 -12.79 -4.70
C TRP A 51 -0.80 -13.11 -4.89
N TRP A 52 -1.16 -13.77 -5.95
CA TRP A 52 -2.55 -14.11 -6.25
C TRP A 52 -3.25 -14.95 -5.17
N HIS A 53 -2.53 -15.69 -4.34
CA HIS A 53 -3.10 -16.44 -3.21
C HIS A 53 -3.73 -15.53 -2.14
N TYR A 54 -3.34 -14.26 -2.11
CA TYR A 54 -3.74 -13.32 -1.07
C TYR A 54 -4.79 -12.31 -1.54
N TYR A 55 -5.14 -12.29 -2.81
CA TYR A 55 -6.11 -11.36 -3.37
C TYR A 55 -7.56 -11.59 -2.92
N PRO A 56 -8.05 -12.85 -2.75
CA PRO A 56 -9.44 -13.07 -2.37
C PRO A 56 -9.84 -12.35 -1.08
N ASN A 57 -11.01 -11.68 -1.09
CA ASN A 57 -11.57 -10.95 0.05
C ASN A 57 -10.71 -9.79 0.56
N THR A 58 -9.88 -9.20 -0.29
CA THR A 58 -9.08 -8.02 0.03
C THR A 58 -9.91 -6.75 -0.21
N GLN A 59 -10.14 -5.95 0.83
CA GLN A 59 -10.88 -4.70 0.76
C GLN A 59 -9.96 -3.46 0.59
N GLY A 60 -8.71 -3.57 1.00
CA GLY A 60 -7.72 -2.50 0.87
C GLY A 60 -6.38 -3.03 0.40
N LEU A 61 -5.74 -2.25 -0.46
CA LEU A 61 -4.38 -2.47 -0.94
C LEU A 61 -3.52 -1.31 -0.48
N ILE A 62 -2.45 -1.60 0.26
CA ILE A 62 -1.41 -0.62 0.56
C ILE A 62 -0.18 -0.94 -0.28
N PHE A 63 0.17 -0.05 -1.17
CA PHE A 63 1.32 -0.18 -2.05
C PHE A 63 2.42 0.79 -1.63
N VAL A 64 3.57 0.26 -1.25
CA VAL A 64 4.69 1.07 -0.75
C VAL A 64 5.76 1.19 -1.83
N VAL A 65 6.16 2.41 -2.13
CA VAL A 65 7.14 2.72 -3.17
C VAL A 65 8.28 3.56 -2.58
N ASP A 66 9.49 3.23 -2.95
CA ASP A 66 10.67 4.05 -2.67
C ASP A 66 10.67 5.27 -3.61
N SER A 67 10.39 6.45 -3.07
CA SER A 67 10.33 7.68 -3.85
C SER A 67 11.70 8.12 -4.40
N ASN A 68 12.77 7.59 -3.85
CA ASN A 68 14.14 7.92 -4.28
C ASN A 68 14.63 7.00 -5.41
N ASP A 69 13.96 5.88 -5.65
CA ASP A 69 14.34 4.92 -6.69
C ASP A 69 13.69 5.26 -8.04
N ARG A 70 14.29 6.25 -8.70
CA ARG A 70 13.81 6.76 -10.00
C ARG A 70 13.98 5.76 -11.14
N GLU A 71 14.89 4.81 -11.00
CA GLU A 71 15.17 3.82 -12.04
C GLU A 71 14.09 2.73 -12.09
N ARG A 72 13.57 2.33 -10.93
CA ARG A 72 12.59 1.24 -10.84
C ARG A 72 11.13 1.68 -10.73
N ILE A 73 10.85 2.99 -10.81
CA ILE A 73 9.46 3.47 -10.70
C ILE A 73 8.56 2.92 -11.81
N GLU A 74 9.10 2.74 -13.03
CA GLU A 74 8.33 2.16 -14.13
C GLU A 74 8.01 0.68 -13.91
N GLU A 75 8.93 -0.06 -13.29
CA GLU A 75 8.68 -1.45 -12.89
C GLU A 75 7.60 -1.50 -11.82
N ALA A 76 7.70 -0.65 -10.81
CA ALA A 76 6.68 -0.54 -9.76
C ALA A 76 5.30 -0.19 -10.34
N ALA A 77 5.25 0.72 -11.32
CA ALA A 77 4.02 1.08 -12.02
C ALA A 77 3.41 -0.13 -12.75
N LYS A 78 4.22 -0.90 -13.47
CA LYS A 78 3.75 -2.10 -14.18
C LYS A 78 3.17 -3.14 -13.22
N GLU A 79 3.84 -3.37 -12.08
CA GLU A 79 3.35 -4.32 -11.08
C GLU A 79 2.05 -3.82 -10.44
N LEU A 80 1.96 -2.54 -10.08
CA LEU A 80 0.73 -1.96 -9.57
C LEU A 80 -0.43 -2.10 -10.56
N GLN A 81 -0.22 -1.77 -11.83
CA GLN A 81 -1.26 -1.88 -12.86
C GLN A 81 -1.73 -3.33 -13.06
N LYS A 82 -0.82 -4.31 -13.00
CA LYS A 82 -1.19 -5.74 -13.02
C LYS A 82 -2.10 -6.09 -11.85
N MET A 83 -1.74 -5.68 -10.62
CA MET A 83 -2.56 -5.92 -9.42
C MET A 83 -3.94 -5.27 -9.55
N LEU A 84 -4.00 -4.03 -10.03
CA LEU A 84 -5.25 -3.30 -10.20
C LEU A 84 -6.17 -3.89 -11.29
N ALA A 85 -5.61 -4.66 -12.22
CA ALA A 85 -6.35 -5.37 -13.26
C ALA A 85 -6.93 -6.71 -12.79
N GLU A 86 -6.53 -7.21 -11.63
CA GLU A 86 -7.06 -8.47 -11.09
C GLU A 86 -8.50 -8.32 -10.61
N ASP A 87 -9.38 -9.23 -11.04
CA ASP A 87 -10.81 -9.21 -10.70
C ASP A 87 -11.05 -9.26 -9.18
N GLU A 88 -10.22 -9.99 -8.47
CA GLU A 88 -10.31 -10.15 -7.00
C GLU A 88 -9.98 -8.85 -6.24
N LEU A 89 -9.25 -7.94 -6.86
CA LEU A 89 -8.86 -6.64 -6.31
C LEU A 89 -9.67 -5.46 -6.89
N LYS A 90 -10.63 -5.71 -7.78
CA LYS A 90 -11.38 -4.65 -8.49
C LYS A 90 -12.03 -3.63 -7.57
N ASP A 91 -12.51 -4.07 -6.41
CA ASP A 91 -13.21 -3.23 -5.44
C ASP A 91 -12.29 -2.76 -4.29
N ALA A 92 -11.02 -3.15 -4.29
CA ALA A 92 -10.10 -2.74 -3.24
C ALA A 92 -9.78 -1.25 -3.32
N VAL A 93 -9.84 -0.57 -2.17
CA VAL A 93 -9.33 0.79 -2.01
C VAL A 93 -7.81 0.77 -2.08
N LEU A 94 -7.20 1.71 -2.78
CA LEU A 94 -5.75 1.78 -2.93
C LEU A 94 -5.16 2.94 -2.12
N LEU A 95 -4.26 2.63 -1.21
CA LEU A 95 -3.37 3.58 -0.57
C LEU A 95 -1.94 3.36 -1.06
N VAL A 96 -1.33 4.37 -1.61
CA VAL A 96 0.10 4.36 -1.96
C VAL A 96 0.88 5.13 -0.93
N PHE A 97 1.86 4.49 -0.31
CA PHE A 97 2.86 5.18 0.49
C PHE A 97 4.08 5.51 -0.38
N ALA A 98 4.22 6.79 -0.71
CA ALA A 98 5.43 7.32 -1.32
C ALA A 98 6.48 7.51 -0.22
N ASN A 99 7.26 6.46 0.04
CA ASN A 99 8.18 6.41 1.17
C ASN A 99 9.54 7.04 0.87
N LYS A 100 10.32 7.27 1.88
CA LYS A 100 11.65 7.93 1.83
C LYS A 100 11.59 9.38 1.34
N GLN A 101 10.52 10.11 1.68
CA GLN A 101 10.35 11.52 1.31
C GLN A 101 11.36 12.47 2.00
N ASP A 102 12.09 11.98 2.99
CA ASP A 102 13.20 12.66 3.65
C ASP A 102 14.46 12.77 2.78
N LEU A 103 14.57 11.94 1.74
CA LEU A 103 15.74 11.94 0.86
C LEU A 103 15.69 13.09 -0.17
N PRO A 104 16.86 13.73 -0.48
CA PRO A 104 16.89 14.95 -1.29
C PRO A 104 16.43 14.74 -2.74
N ASN A 105 16.56 13.54 -3.30
CA ASN A 105 16.15 13.20 -4.67
C ASN A 105 14.82 12.47 -4.74
N ALA A 106 14.06 12.43 -3.65
CA ALA A 106 12.75 11.81 -3.63
C ALA A 106 11.81 12.47 -4.65
N MET A 107 11.10 11.64 -5.42
CA MET A 107 10.05 12.11 -6.32
C MET A 107 8.91 12.72 -5.53
N ALA A 108 8.44 13.90 -5.96
CA ALA A 108 7.27 14.54 -5.36
C ALA A 108 6.00 13.72 -5.60
N ILE A 109 4.97 13.89 -4.76
CA ILE A 109 3.72 13.16 -4.84
C ILE A 109 3.06 13.26 -6.23
N ASN A 110 3.07 14.44 -6.84
CA ASN A 110 2.51 14.62 -8.19
C ASN A 110 3.27 13.82 -9.24
N GLU A 111 4.60 13.81 -9.16
CA GLU A 111 5.45 13.01 -10.04
C GLU A 111 5.20 11.50 -9.85
N MET A 112 5.12 11.05 -8.61
CA MET A 112 4.79 9.66 -8.28
C MET A 112 3.41 9.25 -8.82
N THR A 113 2.41 10.10 -8.63
CA THR A 113 1.04 9.87 -9.12
C THR A 113 1.00 9.71 -10.63
N ASP A 114 1.75 10.53 -11.36
CA ASP A 114 1.84 10.45 -12.83
C ASP A 114 2.59 9.19 -13.27
N LYS A 115 3.74 8.92 -12.70
CA LYS A 115 4.58 7.77 -13.08
C LYS A 115 3.93 6.42 -12.76
N LEU A 116 3.17 6.33 -11.68
CA LEU A 116 2.40 5.14 -11.33
C LEU A 116 1.10 4.98 -12.15
N GLY A 117 0.75 5.95 -12.99
CA GLY A 117 -0.43 5.91 -13.84
C GLY A 117 -1.76 6.07 -13.09
N LEU A 118 -1.74 6.63 -11.88
CA LEU A 118 -2.93 6.70 -11.02
C LEU A 118 -4.00 7.66 -11.54
N ARG A 119 -3.62 8.69 -12.31
CA ARG A 119 -4.59 9.64 -12.88
C ARG A 119 -5.58 9.00 -13.85
N THR A 120 -5.26 7.84 -14.40
CA THR A 120 -6.15 7.09 -15.29
C THR A 120 -7.08 6.12 -14.55
N VAL A 121 -6.83 5.88 -13.28
CA VAL A 121 -7.63 4.96 -12.45
C VAL A 121 -8.93 5.65 -12.05
N ARG A 122 -10.09 5.14 -12.53
CA ARG A 122 -11.42 5.73 -12.32
C ARG A 122 -12.38 4.85 -11.54
N ASN A 123 -12.12 3.57 -11.45
CA ASN A 123 -13.05 2.57 -10.92
C ASN A 123 -12.90 2.28 -9.43
N ARG A 124 -12.03 3.02 -8.72
CA ARG A 124 -11.77 2.84 -7.29
C ARG A 124 -11.29 4.11 -6.61
N SER A 125 -11.49 4.21 -5.30
CA SER A 125 -10.84 5.24 -4.49
C SER A 125 -9.36 4.94 -4.33
N TRP A 126 -8.52 5.96 -4.53
CA TRP A 126 -7.08 5.86 -4.30
C TRP A 126 -6.52 7.14 -3.69
N TYR A 127 -5.42 7.00 -2.98
CA TYR A 127 -4.70 8.12 -2.38
C TYR A 127 -3.19 7.84 -2.35
N VAL A 128 -2.39 8.88 -2.53
CA VAL A 128 -0.93 8.82 -2.41
C VAL A 128 -0.51 9.68 -1.24
N GLN A 129 0.12 9.06 -0.25
CA GLN A 129 0.60 9.69 0.98
C GLN A 129 2.12 9.74 1.01
N ALA A 130 2.67 10.91 1.22
CA ALA A 130 4.10 11.09 1.49
C ALA A 130 4.44 10.50 2.86
N THR A 131 5.45 9.65 2.92
CA THR A 131 5.87 9.01 4.16
C THR A 131 7.39 8.98 4.33
N CYS A 132 7.80 8.97 5.59
CA CYS A 132 9.12 8.53 6.01
C CYS A 132 8.92 7.49 7.12
N ALA A 133 9.02 6.22 6.76
CA ALA A 133 8.69 5.12 7.68
C ALA A 133 9.63 5.07 8.89
N THR A 134 10.90 5.43 8.72
CA THR A 134 11.89 5.45 9.80
C THR A 134 11.61 6.54 10.84
N GLN A 135 10.98 7.64 10.43
CA GLN A 135 10.57 8.74 11.31
C GLN A 135 9.10 8.61 11.76
N GLY A 136 8.34 7.72 11.17
CA GLY A 136 6.90 7.57 11.41
C GLY A 136 6.03 8.65 10.76
N THR A 137 6.60 9.50 9.91
CA THR A 137 5.89 10.62 9.29
C THR A 137 4.94 10.14 8.18
N GLY A 138 3.72 10.63 8.17
CA GLY A 138 2.72 10.38 7.13
C GLY A 138 2.00 9.02 7.24
N LEU A 139 2.43 8.10 8.09
CA LEU A 139 1.81 6.77 8.21
C LEU A 139 0.38 6.86 8.77
N TYR A 140 0.18 7.66 9.82
CA TYR A 140 -1.14 7.83 10.44
C TYR A 140 -2.14 8.47 9.49
N GLU A 141 -1.71 9.50 8.78
CA GLU A 141 -2.55 10.23 7.83
C GLU A 141 -3.05 9.31 6.70
N GLY A 142 -2.16 8.50 6.15
CA GLY A 142 -2.53 7.53 5.12
C GLY A 142 -3.49 6.45 5.64
N LEU A 143 -3.22 5.89 6.81
CA LEU A 143 -4.05 4.87 7.43
C LEU A 143 -5.42 5.42 7.86
N ASP A 144 -5.47 6.66 8.36
CA ASP A 144 -6.71 7.34 8.69
C ASP A 144 -7.60 7.52 7.45
N TRP A 145 -7.00 7.98 6.34
CA TRP A 145 -7.70 8.05 5.07
C TRP A 145 -8.25 6.68 4.63
N LEU A 146 -7.43 5.62 4.68
CA LEU A 146 -7.85 4.28 4.29
C LEU A 146 -9.01 3.76 5.17
N SER A 147 -8.91 3.98 6.48
CA SER A 147 -9.96 3.62 7.44
C SER A 147 -11.28 4.31 7.11
N ASN A 148 -11.22 5.61 6.82
CA ASN A 148 -12.39 6.40 6.48
C ASN A 148 -13.05 5.91 5.18
N GLU A 149 -12.25 5.58 4.14
CA GLU A 149 -12.79 5.05 2.89
C GLU A 149 -13.44 3.67 3.08
N LEU A 150 -12.81 2.80 3.84
CA LEU A 150 -13.36 1.47 4.11
C LEU A 150 -14.62 1.52 4.99
N SER A 151 -14.76 2.53 5.83
CA SER A 151 -15.94 2.71 6.68
C SER A 151 -17.19 3.19 5.93
N LYS A 152 -17.02 3.72 4.73
CA LYS A 152 -18.13 4.14 3.85
C LYS A 152 -18.83 2.97 3.14
N ARG A 153 -18.25 1.79 3.22
CA ARG A 153 -18.74 0.52 2.63
C ARG A 153 -19.36 -0.35 3.72
#